data_2b77c8d6e3544b898c2e312feef959f0
#
_entry.id   2b77c8d6e3544b898c2e312feef959f0
#
_cell.length_a   1.000
_cell.length_b   1.000
_cell.length_c   1.000
_cell.angle_alpha   90.00
_cell.angle_beta   90.00
_cell.angle_gamma   90.00
#
_symmetry.space_group_name_H-M   'P 1'
#
loop_
_entity.id
_entity.type
_entity.pdbx_description
1 polymer ?
#
loop_
_entity_poly.entity_id
_entity_poly.type
_entity_poly.pdbx_seq_one_letter_code
_entity_poly.pdbx_strand_id
1 'polypeptide(L)'
;GIDARILEEDPTLIQQSMKLNNGQCLPVSIIAEEAMEYVRRHKLDPSRTALWIAKAKLACNIPMYPYHIKSLFESAGKGMEKLDVYVGELSHLELGPKVSIQAYFAYMCGGLLRRLGCRIRPYEKNPGDTDRCIERSHQELYSAFRGEIPLDKTIAAVMDRFDAIPRKRQGTKPKVAIFGDIYVRDNATLNQDLIHTIEAAGGEVITTPYNEYAKIIAGAYFRKWFKEGQYLDWLKNRSLLKAIELVERRFYSQLEGYFDEFDTLNNRESEELLEKFNIRVQHDGESMENILKIFHILKDYPDTALFVQAVPSFCCPALVTEAMNRDIERVTGVPVVSITYDGTGNLQNSSIVPYLAYQEKVNAT
;
A
#
# COMPACT_ATOMS: atom_id res chain seq x y z
N GLY A 1 -3.66 14.50 -27.91
CA GLY A 1 -3.92 13.78 -26.66
C GLY A 1 -2.75 12.86 -26.33
N ILE A 2 -2.61 12.50 -25.07
CA ILE A 2 -1.63 11.52 -24.58
C ILE A 2 -2.33 10.17 -24.56
N ASP A 3 -1.70 9.12 -25.09
CA ASP A 3 -2.14 7.73 -24.94
C ASP A 3 -1.51 7.19 -23.64
N ALA A 4 -2.29 7.22 -22.55
CA ALA A 4 -1.84 6.73 -21.25
C ALA A 4 -2.13 5.24 -21.11
N ARG A 5 -1.12 4.47 -20.74
CA ARG A 5 -1.18 3.02 -20.57
C ARG A 5 -0.64 2.64 -19.20
N ILE A 6 -1.06 1.49 -18.67
CA ILE A 6 -0.62 0.95 -17.40
C ILE A 6 0.34 -0.19 -17.68
N LEU A 7 1.46 -0.26 -16.94
CA LEU A 7 2.36 -1.41 -16.97
C LEU A 7 1.66 -2.63 -16.38
N GLU A 8 1.92 -3.78 -16.96
CA GLU A 8 1.42 -5.07 -16.48
C GLU A 8 2.53 -5.75 -15.68
N GLU A 9 2.23 -6.06 -14.44
CA GLU A 9 3.15 -6.79 -13.58
C GLU A 9 3.17 -8.28 -13.96
N ASP A 10 4.37 -8.84 -14.06
CA ASP A 10 4.58 -10.23 -14.46
C ASP A 10 5.71 -10.83 -13.59
N PRO A 11 5.46 -11.94 -12.88
CA PRO A 11 6.49 -12.61 -12.08
C PRO A 11 7.76 -12.92 -12.86
N THR A 12 7.64 -13.21 -14.15
CA THR A 12 8.79 -13.49 -15.03
C THR A 12 9.62 -12.22 -15.23
N LEU A 13 8.99 -11.06 -15.40
CA LEU A 13 9.68 -9.77 -15.54
C LEU A 13 10.37 -9.37 -14.24
N ILE A 14 9.76 -9.66 -13.09
CA ILE A 14 10.38 -9.45 -11.78
C ILE A 14 11.71 -10.23 -11.70
N GLN A 15 11.72 -11.52 -12.05
CA GLN A 15 12.94 -12.33 -12.07
C GLN A 15 13.95 -11.81 -13.10
N GLN A 16 13.50 -11.44 -14.28
CA GLN A 16 14.38 -10.88 -15.32
C GLN A 16 15.01 -9.57 -14.93
N SER A 17 14.32 -8.74 -14.16
CA SER A 17 14.79 -7.44 -13.69
C SER A 17 16.03 -7.55 -12.80
N MET A 18 16.29 -8.73 -12.22
CA MET A 18 17.48 -8.96 -11.40
C MET A 18 18.80 -8.76 -12.18
N LYS A 19 18.78 -8.91 -13.49
CA LYS A 19 19.95 -8.60 -14.35
C LYS A 19 20.33 -7.11 -14.31
N LEU A 20 19.35 -6.24 -14.01
CA LEU A 20 19.52 -4.80 -13.95
C LEU A 20 19.85 -4.33 -12.53
N ASN A 21 19.76 -5.23 -11.54
CA ASN A 21 19.95 -4.86 -10.15
C ASN A 21 21.43 -4.92 -9.76
N ASN A 22 21.98 -3.79 -9.36
CA ASN A 22 23.36 -3.62 -8.89
C ASN A 22 23.41 -3.18 -7.42
N GLY A 23 22.41 -3.55 -6.61
CA GLY A 23 22.29 -3.17 -5.20
C GLY A 23 21.39 -1.96 -4.95
N GLN A 24 20.68 -1.47 -5.96
CA GLN A 24 19.62 -0.47 -5.78
C GLN A 24 18.33 -1.13 -5.29
N CYS A 25 17.43 -0.32 -4.74
CA CYS A 25 16.09 -0.75 -4.33
C CYS A 25 15.39 -1.52 -5.47
N LEU A 26 14.91 -2.72 -5.18
CA LEU A 26 14.42 -3.67 -6.19
C LEU A 26 13.34 -3.10 -7.14
N PRO A 27 12.35 -2.31 -6.70
CA PRO A 27 11.36 -1.70 -7.59
C PRO A 27 11.95 -0.90 -8.77
N VAL A 28 13.13 -0.29 -8.62
CA VAL A 28 13.79 0.43 -9.72
C VAL A 28 14.05 -0.48 -10.91
N SER A 29 14.60 -1.67 -10.64
CA SER A 29 14.91 -2.67 -11.67
C SER A 29 13.65 -3.23 -12.30
N ILE A 30 12.63 -3.51 -11.48
CA ILE A 30 11.34 -4.06 -11.92
C ILE A 30 10.65 -3.07 -12.86
N ILE A 31 10.46 -1.84 -12.43
CA ILE A 31 9.80 -0.80 -13.23
C ILE A 31 10.55 -0.55 -14.54
N ALA A 32 11.89 -0.56 -14.52
CA ALA A 32 12.69 -0.38 -15.73
C ALA A 32 12.50 -1.54 -16.72
N GLU A 33 12.55 -2.81 -16.25
CA GLU A 33 12.37 -3.98 -17.11
C GLU A 33 10.95 -4.05 -17.67
N GLU A 34 9.93 -3.82 -16.84
CA GLU A 34 8.53 -3.79 -17.27
C GLU A 34 8.29 -2.71 -18.34
N ALA A 35 8.83 -1.50 -18.15
CA ALA A 35 8.70 -0.43 -19.12
C ALA A 35 9.35 -0.78 -20.46
N MET A 36 10.58 -1.32 -20.44
CA MET A 36 11.29 -1.74 -21.65
C MET A 36 10.57 -2.89 -22.36
N GLU A 37 10.12 -3.88 -21.61
CA GLU A 37 9.40 -5.01 -22.17
C GLU A 37 8.03 -4.59 -22.74
N TYR A 38 7.33 -3.67 -22.06
CA TYR A 38 6.08 -3.11 -22.57
C TYR A 38 6.29 -2.43 -23.92
N VAL A 39 7.32 -1.61 -24.06
CA VAL A 39 7.69 -0.96 -25.33
C VAL A 39 7.99 -1.98 -26.41
N ARG A 40 8.74 -3.04 -26.11
CA ARG A 40 9.08 -4.12 -27.07
C ARG A 40 7.85 -4.90 -27.50
N ARG A 41 7.04 -5.36 -26.53
CA ARG A 41 5.84 -6.19 -26.74
C ARG A 41 4.79 -5.47 -27.59
N HIS A 42 4.59 -4.18 -27.31
CA HIS A 42 3.61 -3.36 -28.05
C HIS A 42 4.21 -2.63 -29.27
N LYS A 43 5.49 -2.88 -29.58
CA LYS A 43 6.20 -2.27 -30.73
C LYS A 43 6.07 -0.74 -30.74
N LEU A 44 6.14 -0.11 -29.57
CA LEU A 44 6.08 1.33 -29.43
C LEU A 44 7.39 1.98 -29.91
N ASP A 45 7.32 3.21 -30.40
CA ASP A 45 8.50 4.01 -30.69
C ASP A 45 9.07 4.57 -29.37
N PRO A 46 10.28 4.14 -28.93
CA PRO A 46 10.87 4.63 -27.69
C PRO A 46 11.06 6.15 -27.66
N SER A 47 11.30 6.77 -28.83
CA SER A 47 11.50 8.23 -28.91
C SER A 47 10.22 9.04 -28.72
N ARG A 48 9.06 8.39 -28.73
CA ARG A 48 7.72 8.97 -28.52
C ARG A 48 7.02 8.42 -27.28
N THR A 49 7.75 7.68 -26.48
CA THR A 49 7.23 7.02 -25.27
C THR A 49 7.99 7.53 -24.05
N ALA A 50 7.27 7.74 -22.96
CA ALA A 50 7.85 8.10 -21.69
C ALA A 50 7.24 7.26 -20.56
N LEU A 51 8.06 6.81 -19.63
CA LEU A 51 7.60 6.26 -18.37
C LEU A 51 7.23 7.42 -17.44
N TRP A 52 5.99 7.45 -16.96
CA TRP A 52 5.56 8.42 -15.96
C TRP A 52 5.81 7.88 -14.55
N ILE A 53 6.50 8.66 -13.72
CA ILE A 53 6.75 8.34 -12.32
C ILE A 53 6.27 9.48 -11.43
N ALA A 54 5.61 9.16 -10.32
CA ALA A 54 5.20 10.15 -9.34
C ALA A 54 6.42 10.78 -8.65
N LYS A 55 6.41 12.11 -8.57
CA LYS A 55 7.39 12.88 -7.79
C LYS A 55 7.23 12.60 -6.30
N ALA A 56 8.31 12.24 -5.64
CA ALA A 56 8.35 12.02 -4.21
C ALA A 56 9.39 12.93 -3.55
N LYS A 57 9.10 13.35 -2.31
CA LYS A 57 10.00 14.13 -1.45
C LYS A 57 10.12 13.42 -0.09
N LEU A 58 10.44 12.13 -0.11
CA LEU A 58 10.55 11.30 1.08
C LEU A 58 12.02 11.00 1.39
N ALA A 59 12.34 10.74 2.65
CA ALA A 59 13.62 10.18 3.06
C ALA A 59 13.72 8.70 2.64
N CYS A 60 13.82 8.49 1.33
CA CYS A 60 13.81 7.20 0.64
C CYS A 60 14.60 7.31 -0.66
N ASN A 61 14.79 6.19 -1.37
CA ASN A 61 15.45 6.16 -2.68
C ASN A 61 14.52 6.58 -3.84
N ILE A 62 13.20 6.64 -3.62
CA ILE A 62 12.20 6.99 -4.65
C ILE A 62 12.53 8.30 -5.40
N PRO A 63 12.98 9.39 -4.76
CA PRO A 63 13.38 10.60 -5.48
C PRO A 63 14.48 10.39 -6.53
N MET A 64 15.29 9.33 -6.40
CA MET A 64 16.36 8.98 -7.33
C MET A 64 15.92 8.03 -8.46
N TYR A 65 14.72 7.43 -8.35
CA TYR A 65 14.22 6.46 -9.33
C TYR A 65 14.27 6.99 -10.78
N PRO A 66 13.80 8.21 -11.09
CA PRO A 66 13.77 8.69 -12.47
C PRO A 66 15.16 8.69 -13.12
N TYR A 67 16.16 9.13 -12.38
CA TYR A 67 17.56 9.19 -12.87
C TYR A 67 18.14 7.79 -13.06
N HIS A 68 17.89 6.92 -12.11
CA HIS A 68 18.42 5.56 -12.16
C HIS A 68 17.76 4.74 -13.28
N ILE A 69 16.44 4.82 -13.41
CA ILE A 69 15.70 4.16 -14.49
C ILE A 69 16.16 4.68 -15.85
N LYS A 70 16.35 5.99 -16.00
CA LYS A 70 16.90 6.55 -17.24
C LYS A 70 18.27 5.97 -17.57
N SER A 71 19.15 5.84 -16.58
CA SER A 71 20.46 5.20 -16.75
C SER A 71 20.34 3.73 -17.17
N LEU A 72 19.37 2.99 -16.63
CA LEU A 72 19.11 1.61 -17.05
C LEU A 72 18.62 1.53 -18.49
N PHE A 73 17.76 2.44 -18.93
CA PHE A 73 17.33 2.53 -20.33
C PHE A 73 18.51 2.83 -21.27
N GLU A 74 19.38 3.73 -20.89
CA GLU A 74 20.60 4.07 -21.65
C GLU A 74 21.55 2.86 -21.73
N SER A 75 21.73 2.15 -20.63
CA SER A 75 22.59 0.96 -20.57
C SER A 75 22.05 -0.22 -21.37
N ALA A 76 20.73 -0.33 -21.52
CA ALA A 76 20.09 -1.40 -22.28
C ALA A 76 20.33 -1.27 -23.79
N GLY A 77 20.57 -0.06 -24.31
CA GLY A 77 20.79 0.20 -25.74
C GLY A 77 19.63 -0.24 -26.63
N LYS A 78 19.90 -0.59 -27.88
CA LYS A 78 18.92 -1.13 -28.85
C LYS A 78 17.69 -0.26 -29.05
N GLY A 79 17.86 1.07 -28.93
CA GLY A 79 16.78 2.05 -29.05
C GLY A 79 16.14 2.45 -27.72
N MET A 80 16.32 1.66 -26.64
CA MET A 80 15.74 1.98 -25.31
C MET A 80 16.34 3.24 -24.69
N GLU A 81 17.55 3.62 -25.07
CA GLU A 81 18.18 4.89 -24.65
C GLU A 81 17.35 6.13 -25.02
N LYS A 82 16.41 5.99 -25.98
CA LYS A 82 15.49 7.05 -26.42
C LYS A 82 14.23 7.13 -25.56
N LEU A 83 13.95 6.09 -24.76
CA LEU A 83 12.82 6.08 -23.84
C LEU A 83 13.06 7.11 -22.74
N ASP A 84 12.08 7.96 -22.50
CA ASP A 84 12.21 9.02 -21.51
C ASP A 84 11.52 8.66 -20.18
N VAL A 85 11.89 9.38 -19.11
CA VAL A 85 11.23 9.28 -17.80
C VAL A 85 10.66 10.65 -17.44
N TYR A 86 9.34 10.73 -17.40
CA TYR A 86 8.62 11.92 -17.01
C TYR A 86 8.27 11.87 -15.52
N VAL A 87 8.69 12.88 -14.77
CA VAL A 87 8.41 13.00 -13.33
C VAL A 87 7.25 13.96 -13.13
N GLY A 88 6.10 13.43 -12.74
CA GLY A 88 4.88 14.19 -12.56
C GLY A 88 4.36 14.20 -11.12
N GLU A 89 3.47 15.12 -10.81
CA GLU A 89 2.79 15.19 -9.51
C GLU A 89 1.35 14.67 -9.65
N LEU A 90 0.93 13.83 -8.69
CA LEU A 90 -0.48 13.43 -8.54
C LEU A 90 -1.29 14.57 -7.92
N SER A 91 -1.16 15.78 -8.47
CA SER A 91 -1.78 16.99 -7.95
C SER A 91 -2.87 17.50 -8.90
N HIS A 92 -3.80 18.27 -8.33
CA HIS A 92 -4.82 18.96 -9.11
C HIS A 92 -4.25 20.01 -10.09
N LEU A 93 -3.00 20.43 -9.88
CA LEU A 93 -2.31 21.39 -10.76
C LEU A 93 -1.83 20.74 -12.07
N GLU A 94 -1.36 19.48 -12.01
CA GLU A 94 -0.91 18.76 -13.20
C GLU A 94 -2.02 17.94 -13.88
N LEU A 95 -2.79 17.19 -13.10
CA LEU A 95 -3.82 16.29 -13.62
C LEU A 95 -5.20 16.96 -13.76
N GLY A 96 -5.36 18.14 -13.15
CA GLY A 96 -6.65 18.81 -13.01
C GLY A 96 -7.50 18.25 -11.87
N PRO A 97 -8.41 19.06 -11.30
CA PRO A 97 -9.16 18.70 -10.09
C PRO A 97 -10.06 17.48 -10.28
N LYS A 98 -10.66 17.31 -11.44
CA LYS A 98 -11.56 16.18 -11.72
C LYS A 98 -10.81 14.85 -11.65
N VAL A 99 -9.66 14.75 -12.33
CA VAL A 99 -8.88 13.50 -12.38
C VAL A 99 -8.29 13.19 -10.99
N SER A 100 -7.77 14.18 -10.29
CA SER A 100 -7.21 13.99 -8.95
C SER A 100 -8.26 13.50 -7.94
N ILE A 101 -9.47 14.07 -7.96
CA ILE A 101 -10.58 13.63 -7.11
C ILE A 101 -11.01 12.21 -7.48
N GLN A 102 -11.17 11.90 -8.77
CA GLN A 102 -11.55 10.56 -9.22
C GLN A 102 -10.49 9.51 -8.85
N ALA A 103 -9.20 9.82 -9.00
CA ALA A 103 -8.11 8.94 -8.59
C ALA A 103 -8.14 8.68 -7.09
N TYR A 104 -8.34 9.72 -6.27
CA TYR A 104 -8.45 9.56 -4.82
C TYR A 104 -9.60 8.61 -4.44
N PHE A 105 -10.79 8.81 -5.01
CA PHE A 105 -11.93 7.93 -4.74
C PHE A 105 -11.73 6.51 -5.27
N ALA A 106 -11.04 6.34 -6.38
CA ALA A 106 -10.69 5.01 -6.88
C ALA A 106 -9.76 4.27 -5.88
N TYR A 107 -8.74 4.96 -5.34
CA TYR A 107 -7.88 4.41 -4.27
C TYR A 107 -8.68 4.05 -3.01
N MET A 108 -9.59 4.93 -2.59
CA MET A 108 -10.46 4.67 -1.43
C MET A 108 -11.31 3.42 -1.66
N CYS A 109 -11.99 3.31 -2.80
CA CYS A 109 -12.82 2.14 -3.13
C CYS A 109 -11.99 0.85 -3.26
N GLY A 110 -10.82 0.91 -3.87
CA GLY A 110 -9.92 -0.23 -3.96
C GLY A 110 -9.43 -0.71 -2.58
N GLY A 111 -9.05 0.23 -1.72
CA GLY A 111 -8.68 -0.05 -0.33
C GLY A 111 -9.84 -0.68 0.47
N LEU A 112 -11.06 -0.18 0.27
CA LEU A 112 -12.27 -0.71 0.86
C LEU A 112 -12.51 -2.18 0.44
N LEU A 113 -12.47 -2.48 -0.85
CA LEU A 113 -12.66 -3.84 -1.35
C LEU A 113 -11.62 -4.81 -0.78
N ARG A 114 -10.37 -4.37 -0.68
CA ARG A 114 -9.29 -5.16 -0.07
C ARG A 114 -9.58 -5.47 1.40
N ARG A 115 -9.97 -4.48 2.19
CA ARG A 115 -10.32 -4.67 3.61
C ARG A 115 -11.51 -5.59 3.79
N LEU A 116 -12.58 -5.40 3.01
CA LEU A 116 -13.74 -6.31 3.02
C LEU A 116 -13.32 -7.74 2.67
N GLY A 117 -12.46 -7.91 1.67
CA GLY A 117 -11.90 -9.20 1.31
C GLY A 117 -11.19 -9.87 2.48
N CYS A 118 -10.24 -9.17 3.11
CA CYS A 118 -9.47 -9.67 4.26
C CYS A 118 -10.36 -10.03 5.46
N ARG A 119 -11.44 -9.26 5.70
CA ARG A 119 -12.36 -9.48 6.83
C ARG A 119 -13.37 -10.62 6.59
N ILE A 120 -13.73 -10.90 5.35
CA ILE A 120 -14.82 -11.84 5.01
C ILE A 120 -14.28 -13.18 4.54
N ARG A 121 -13.27 -13.19 3.68
CA ARG A 121 -12.70 -14.40 3.05
C ARG A 121 -12.27 -15.46 4.06
N PRO A 122 -11.60 -15.14 5.18
CA PRO A 122 -11.24 -16.15 6.18
C PRO A 122 -12.42 -16.90 6.77
N TYR A 123 -13.62 -16.33 6.73
CA TYR A 123 -14.85 -16.85 7.32
C TYR A 123 -15.88 -17.32 6.29
N GLU A 124 -15.65 -17.18 4.99
CA GLU A 124 -16.61 -17.57 3.97
C GLU A 124 -16.93 -19.07 4.03
N LYS A 125 -18.21 -19.42 3.78
CA LYS A 125 -18.67 -20.81 3.80
C LYS A 125 -18.22 -21.55 2.54
N ASN A 126 -18.31 -20.88 1.40
CA ASN A 126 -17.95 -21.45 0.11
C ASN A 126 -16.68 -20.73 -0.39
N PRO A 127 -15.53 -21.41 -0.51
CA PRO A 127 -14.30 -20.81 -0.96
C PRO A 127 -14.44 -20.10 -2.31
N GLY A 128 -13.93 -18.86 -2.39
CA GLY A 128 -13.95 -18.04 -3.58
C GLY A 128 -15.20 -17.17 -3.77
N ASP A 129 -16.21 -17.22 -2.86
CA ASP A 129 -17.35 -16.30 -2.93
C ASP A 129 -16.90 -14.85 -2.78
N THR A 130 -15.96 -14.59 -1.87
CA THR A 130 -15.40 -13.25 -1.62
C THR A 130 -14.63 -12.72 -2.82
N ASP A 131 -13.78 -13.54 -3.45
CA ASP A 131 -12.98 -13.12 -4.60
C ASP A 131 -13.86 -12.81 -5.82
N ARG A 132 -14.89 -13.62 -6.08
CA ARG A 132 -15.88 -13.34 -7.12
C ARG A 132 -16.64 -12.04 -6.83
N CYS A 133 -16.94 -11.77 -5.57
CA CYS A 133 -17.58 -10.54 -5.15
C CYS A 133 -16.66 -9.32 -5.41
N ILE A 134 -15.37 -9.43 -5.08
CA ILE A 134 -14.36 -8.38 -5.33
C ILE A 134 -14.25 -8.10 -6.83
N GLU A 135 -14.07 -9.14 -7.64
CA GLU A 135 -13.91 -8.98 -9.10
C GLU A 135 -15.11 -8.29 -9.74
N ARG A 136 -16.32 -8.75 -9.41
CA ARG A 136 -17.53 -8.09 -9.87
C ARG A 136 -17.63 -6.64 -9.43
N SER A 137 -17.25 -6.35 -8.18
CA SER A 137 -17.28 -5.01 -7.61
C SER A 137 -16.27 -4.08 -8.29
N HIS A 138 -15.08 -4.59 -8.67
CA HIS A 138 -14.12 -3.83 -9.47
C HIS A 138 -14.71 -3.40 -10.80
N GLN A 139 -15.37 -4.30 -11.53
CA GLN A 139 -15.97 -4.01 -12.83
C GLN A 139 -17.08 -2.97 -12.70
N GLU A 140 -17.96 -3.08 -11.71
CA GLU A 140 -19.03 -2.12 -11.45
C GLU A 140 -18.49 -0.75 -11.04
N LEU A 141 -17.48 -0.69 -10.16
CA LEU A 141 -16.81 0.56 -9.78
C LEU A 141 -16.10 1.20 -10.98
N TYR A 142 -15.46 0.42 -11.83
CA TYR A 142 -14.87 0.93 -13.07
C TYR A 142 -15.90 1.63 -13.95
N SER A 143 -17.07 1.00 -14.17
CA SER A 143 -18.20 1.62 -14.90
C SER A 143 -18.73 2.88 -14.19
N ALA A 144 -18.78 2.87 -12.86
CA ALA A 144 -19.21 4.03 -12.08
C ALA A 144 -18.25 5.22 -12.23
N PHE A 145 -16.93 4.97 -12.18
CA PHE A 145 -15.92 6.02 -12.38
C PHE A 145 -15.91 6.57 -13.82
N ARG A 146 -16.35 5.79 -14.79
CA ARG A 146 -16.59 6.27 -16.16
C ARG A 146 -17.86 7.09 -16.29
N GLY A 147 -18.70 7.13 -15.26
CA GLY A 147 -19.98 7.84 -15.26
C GLY A 147 -21.13 7.09 -15.96
N GLU A 148 -20.95 5.79 -16.20
CA GLU A 148 -21.96 4.93 -16.84
C GLU A 148 -23.08 4.54 -15.86
N ILE A 149 -22.75 4.43 -14.57
CA ILE A 149 -23.68 4.15 -13.48
C ILE A 149 -23.40 5.06 -12.26
N PRO A 150 -24.40 5.32 -11.39
CA PRO A 150 -24.21 6.18 -10.23
C PRO A 150 -23.31 5.55 -9.17
N LEU A 151 -22.24 6.23 -8.75
CA LEU A 151 -21.26 5.74 -7.80
C LEU A 151 -21.88 5.39 -6.43
N ASP A 152 -22.73 6.25 -5.87
CA ASP A 152 -23.38 6.03 -4.58
C ASP A 152 -24.19 4.72 -4.55
N LYS A 153 -24.96 4.46 -5.64
CA LYS A 153 -25.73 3.23 -5.78
C LYS A 153 -24.86 2.00 -5.95
N THR A 154 -23.74 2.17 -6.65
CA THR A 154 -22.76 1.09 -6.85
C THR A 154 -22.13 0.67 -5.53
N ILE A 155 -21.71 1.63 -4.70
CA ILE A 155 -21.14 1.35 -3.39
C ILE A 155 -22.16 0.60 -2.51
N ALA A 156 -23.42 1.07 -2.44
CA ALA A 156 -24.46 0.39 -1.69
C ALA A 156 -24.66 -1.08 -2.15
N ALA A 157 -24.76 -1.28 -3.49
CA ALA A 157 -24.92 -2.63 -4.05
C ALA A 157 -23.69 -3.54 -3.79
N VAL A 158 -22.49 -2.97 -3.75
CA VAL A 158 -21.27 -3.68 -3.36
C VAL A 158 -21.38 -4.15 -1.90
N MET A 159 -21.78 -3.27 -0.99
CA MET A 159 -21.94 -3.61 0.43
C MET A 159 -22.99 -4.70 0.65
N ASP A 160 -24.18 -4.56 0.07
CA ASP A 160 -25.23 -5.57 0.13
C ASP A 160 -24.74 -6.95 -0.34
N ARG A 161 -23.90 -6.97 -1.37
CA ARG A 161 -23.34 -8.21 -1.92
C ARG A 161 -22.33 -8.87 -0.96
N PHE A 162 -21.48 -8.08 -0.33
CA PHE A 162 -20.54 -8.60 0.67
C PHE A 162 -21.29 -9.12 1.90
N ASP A 163 -22.38 -8.46 2.31
CA ASP A 163 -23.24 -8.91 3.40
C ASP A 163 -23.91 -10.23 3.11
N ALA A 164 -24.32 -10.46 1.88
CA ALA A 164 -24.95 -11.69 1.44
C ALA A 164 -24.02 -12.90 1.38
N ILE A 165 -22.69 -12.72 1.51
CA ILE A 165 -21.73 -13.84 1.53
C ILE A 165 -21.96 -14.70 2.78
N PRO A 166 -22.31 -15.99 2.64
CA PRO A 166 -22.51 -16.89 3.76
C PRO A 166 -21.20 -17.11 4.54
N ARG A 167 -21.25 -16.93 5.87
CA ARG A 167 -20.08 -17.07 6.75
C ARG A 167 -20.24 -18.30 7.66
N LYS A 168 -19.10 -18.93 7.97
CA LYS A 168 -19.02 -19.98 8.98
C LYS A 168 -19.17 -19.37 10.37
N ARG A 169 -19.88 -20.02 11.27
CA ARG A 169 -19.85 -19.68 12.70
C ARG A 169 -18.57 -20.26 13.31
N GLN A 170 -17.48 -19.54 13.19
CA GLN A 170 -16.18 -19.89 13.81
C GLN A 170 -15.79 -18.78 14.78
N GLY A 171 -14.89 -19.11 15.76
CA GLY A 171 -14.26 -18.12 16.61
C GLY A 171 -13.40 -17.13 15.79
N THR A 172 -12.91 -16.08 16.44
CA THR A 172 -12.02 -15.09 15.82
C THR A 172 -10.68 -15.73 15.46
N LYS A 173 -10.19 -15.41 14.26
CA LYS A 173 -8.86 -15.83 13.81
C LYS A 173 -7.78 -14.88 14.34
N PRO A 174 -6.51 -15.34 14.47
CA PRO A 174 -5.40 -14.46 14.80
C PRO A 174 -5.28 -13.31 13.78
N LYS A 175 -5.25 -12.08 14.27
CA LYS A 175 -5.12 -10.91 13.42
C LYS A 175 -3.67 -10.66 13.05
N VAL A 176 -3.39 -10.53 11.77
CA VAL A 176 -2.06 -10.31 11.21
C VAL A 176 -2.04 -8.97 10.49
N ALA A 177 -1.27 -8.03 11.00
CA ALA A 177 -1.19 -6.70 10.42
C ALA A 177 0.03 -6.59 9.49
N ILE A 178 -0.22 -6.23 8.22
CA ILE A 178 0.83 -6.01 7.22
C ILE A 178 1.23 -4.53 7.23
N PHE A 179 2.54 -4.28 7.34
CA PHE A 179 3.15 -2.97 7.18
C PHE A 179 4.41 -3.04 6.33
N GLY A 180 5.09 -1.93 6.10
CA GLY A 180 6.32 -1.85 5.31
C GLY A 180 6.13 -1.05 4.04
N ASP A 181 6.91 -1.38 3.03
CA ASP A 181 7.00 -0.65 1.77
C ASP A 181 5.66 -0.56 1.05
N ILE A 182 5.33 0.63 0.60
CA ILE A 182 4.05 0.94 -0.06
C ILE A 182 3.85 0.12 -1.35
N TYR A 183 4.89 -0.03 -2.15
CA TYR A 183 4.80 -0.75 -3.42
C TYR A 183 4.64 -2.25 -3.21
N VAL A 184 5.41 -2.83 -2.28
CA VAL A 184 5.46 -4.29 -2.06
C VAL A 184 4.26 -4.81 -1.29
N ARG A 185 3.87 -4.16 -0.18
CA ARG A 185 2.83 -4.68 0.72
C ARG A 185 1.47 -4.86 0.04
N ASP A 186 1.18 -4.03 -0.96
CA ASP A 186 -0.10 -4.00 -1.67
C ASP A 186 -0.03 -4.63 -3.07
N ASN A 187 1.13 -5.17 -3.46
CA ASN A 187 1.39 -5.78 -4.75
C ASN A 187 1.42 -7.31 -4.65
N ALA A 188 0.31 -7.96 -4.99
CA ALA A 188 0.17 -9.41 -4.87
C ALA A 188 1.18 -10.19 -5.73
N THR A 189 1.59 -9.66 -6.87
CA THR A 189 2.57 -10.29 -7.74
C THR A 189 3.96 -10.30 -7.10
N LEU A 190 4.41 -9.14 -6.60
CA LEU A 190 5.73 -9.01 -6.00
C LEU A 190 5.81 -9.66 -4.61
N ASN A 191 4.76 -9.53 -3.79
CA ASN A 191 4.72 -10.12 -2.45
C ASN A 191 4.22 -11.58 -2.42
N GLN A 192 4.15 -12.23 -3.59
CA GLN A 192 3.81 -13.65 -3.72
C GLN A 192 2.47 -14.00 -3.06
N ASP A 193 1.49 -13.12 -3.23
CA ASP A 193 0.14 -13.29 -2.66
C ASP A 193 0.14 -13.46 -1.13
N LEU A 194 0.78 -12.53 -0.46
CA LEU A 194 0.98 -12.52 0.99
C LEU A 194 -0.35 -12.64 1.77
N ILE A 195 -1.38 -11.92 1.33
CA ILE A 195 -2.70 -11.93 2.00
C ILE A 195 -3.27 -13.35 2.02
N HIS A 196 -3.37 -14.01 0.86
CA HIS A 196 -3.93 -15.37 0.79
C HIS A 196 -3.04 -16.39 1.51
N THR A 197 -1.72 -16.18 1.53
CA THR A 197 -0.81 -17.04 2.31
C THR A 197 -1.12 -16.97 3.81
N ILE A 198 -1.33 -15.76 4.35
CA ILE A 198 -1.69 -15.57 5.76
C ILE A 198 -3.07 -16.21 6.04
N GLU A 199 -4.05 -15.97 5.18
CA GLU A 199 -5.40 -16.51 5.34
C GLU A 199 -5.43 -18.03 5.26
N ALA A 200 -4.67 -18.63 4.34
CA ALA A 200 -4.49 -20.09 4.21
C ALA A 200 -3.82 -20.70 5.44
N ALA A 201 -2.93 -19.95 6.10
CA ALA A 201 -2.31 -20.34 7.37
C ALA A 201 -3.19 -20.08 8.60
N GLY A 202 -4.45 -19.67 8.43
CA GLY A 202 -5.42 -19.51 9.50
C GLY A 202 -5.56 -18.10 10.05
N GLY A 203 -4.85 -17.09 9.52
CA GLY A 203 -4.91 -15.70 9.97
C GLY A 203 -6.06 -14.89 9.37
N GLU A 204 -6.36 -13.75 9.97
CA GLU A 204 -7.17 -12.66 9.43
C GLU A 204 -6.26 -11.45 9.18
N VAL A 205 -6.23 -10.94 7.95
CA VAL A 205 -5.30 -9.88 7.57
C VAL A 205 -5.88 -8.50 7.88
N ILE A 206 -5.07 -7.66 8.53
CA ILE A 206 -5.32 -6.23 8.70
C ILE A 206 -4.45 -5.48 7.70
N THR A 207 -5.10 -4.77 6.77
CA THR A 207 -4.45 -3.87 5.80
C THR A 207 -4.72 -2.42 6.16
N THR A 208 -3.84 -1.53 5.70
CA THR A 208 -4.04 -0.07 5.81
C THR A 208 -4.17 0.51 4.41
N PRO A 209 -5.38 0.82 3.93
CA PRO A 209 -5.60 1.47 2.64
C PRO A 209 -4.85 2.79 2.52
N TYR A 210 -4.54 3.21 1.29
CA TYR A 210 -3.75 4.44 1.04
C TYR A 210 -4.38 5.71 1.60
N ASN A 211 -5.71 5.84 1.53
CA ASN A 211 -6.40 6.99 2.08
C ASN A 211 -6.28 7.07 3.61
N GLU A 212 -6.35 5.94 4.29
CA GLU A 212 -6.16 5.87 5.75
C GLU A 212 -4.70 6.11 6.12
N TYR A 213 -3.78 5.50 5.39
CA TYR A 213 -2.35 5.71 5.56
C TYR A 213 -1.98 7.20 5.45
N ALA A 214 -2.51 7.91 4.46
CA ALA A 214 -2.30 9.35 4.31
C ALA A 214 -2.79 10.15 5.53
N LYS A 215 -3.90 9.76 6.15
CA LYS A 215 -4.41 10.38 7.38
C LYS A 215 -3.50 10.11 8.58
N ILE A 216 -3.04 8.87 8.75
CA ILE A 216 -2.15 8.46 9.84
C ILE A 216 -0.89 9.34 9.86
N ILE A 217 -0.28 9.56 8.70
CA ILE A 217 0.96 10.33 8.59
C ILE A 217 0.76 11.85 8.55
N ALA A 218 -0.43 12.33 8.19
CA ALA A 218 -0.71 13.74 7.97
C ALA A 218 -0.37 14.61 9.20
N GLY A 219 -0.66 14.13 10.39
CA GLY A 219 -0.37 14.85 11.64
C GLY A 219 1.12 15.15 11.80
N ALA A 220 1.99 14.17 11.52
CA ALA A 220 3.44 14.31 11.59
C ALA A 220 3.96 15.32 10.56
N TYR A 221 3.46 15.24 9.31
CA TYR A 221 3.83 16.17 8.24
C TYR A 221 3.34 17.61 8.51
N PHE A 222 2.13 17.78 9.01
CA PHE A 222 1.63 19.10 9.37
C PHE A 222 2.48 19.76 10.45
N ARG A 223 2.95 19.00 11.43
CA ARG A 223 3.84 19.49 12.46
C ARG A 223 5.20 19.87 11.90
N LYS A 224 5.78 19.03 11.04
CA LYS A 224 7.02 19.31 10.35
C LYS A 224 6.93 20.65 9.62
N TRP A 225 5.95 20.82 8.74
CA TRP A 225 5.77 22.06 7.97
C TRP A 225 5.58 23.29 8.86
N PHE A 226 4.84 23.15 9.97
CA PHE A 226 4.67 24.23 10.92
C PHE A 226 5.98 24.61 11.62
N LYS A 227 6.77 23.63 12.10
CA LYS A 227 8.09 23.85 12.74
C LYS A 227 9.12 24.44 11.77
N GLU A 228 9.05 24.11 10.50
CA GLU A 228 9.94 24.61 9.45
C GLU A 228 9.50 25.96 8.85
N GLY A 229 8.42 26.56 9.34
CA GLY A 229 7.90 27.83 8.85
C GLY A 229 7.19 27.76 7.49
N GLN A 230 6.86 26.56 7.02
CA GLN A 230 6.14 26.31 5.75
C GLN A 230 4.62 26.48 5.94
N TYR A 231 4.19 27.67 6.42
CA TYR A 231 2.79 27.90 6.80
C TYR A 231 1.80 27.84 5.64
N LEU A 232 2.21 28.20 4.42
CA LEU A 232 1.35 28.13 3.25
C LEU A 232 1.07 26.67 2.85
N ASP A 233 2.08 25.81 2.86
CA ASP A 233 1.93 24.39 2.58
C ASP A 233 1.11 23.71 3.68
N TRP A 234 1.35 24.07 4.93
CA TRP A 234 0.57 23.62 6.07
C TRP A 234 -0.93 23.95 5.91
N LEU A 235 -1.27 25.22 5.61
CA LEU A 235 -2.66 25.66 5.46
C LEU A 235 -3.34 24.98 4.26
N LYS A 236 -2.65 24.95 3.12
CA LYS A 236 -3.15 24.35 1.88
C LYS A 236 -3.48 22.86 2.06
N ASN A 237 -2.53 22.08 2.58
CA ASN A 237 -2.70 20.64 2.71
C ASN A 237 -3.69 20.28 3.84
N ARG A 238 -3.74 21.05 4.93
CA ARG A 238 -4.73 20.87 5.98
C ARG A 238 -6.16 21.16 5.50
N SER A 239 -6.34 22.20 4.68
CA SER A 239 -7.63 22.52 4.08
C SER A 239 -8.07 21.44 3.08
N LEU A 240 -7.13 20.93 2.27
CA LEU A 240 -7.39 19.84 1.35
C LEU A 240 -7.81 18.56 2.10
N LEU A 241 -7.08 18.18 3.16
CA LEU A 241 -7.42 17.01 3.96
C LEU A 241 -8.82 17.11 4.56
N LYS A 242 -9.19 18.28 5.11
CA LYS A 242 -10.55 18.51 5.63
C LYS A 242 -11.63 18.40 4.56
N ALA A 243 -11.37 18.91 3.35
CA ALA A 243 -12.30 18.75 2.23
C ALA A 243 -12.48 17.29 1.83
N ILE A 244 -11.39 16.51 1.80
CA ILE A 244 -11.39 15.08 1.55
C ILE A 244 -12.19 14.34 2.62
N GLU A 245 -11.92 14.59 3.90
CA GLU A 245 -12.66 13.97 5.02
C GLU A 245 -14.15 14.25 4.96
N LEU A 246 -14.55 15.47 4.57
CA LEU A 246 -15.97 15.80 4.43
C LEU A 246 -16.66 14.98 3.34
N VAL A 247 -15.97 14.75 2.22
CA VAL A 247 -16.52 13.94 1.12
C VAL A 247 -16.51 12.47 1.48
N GLU A 248 -15.44 11.98 2.12
CA GLU A 248 -15.36 10.60 2.60
C GLU A 248 -16.48 10.25 3.56
N ARG A 249 -16.83 11.12 4.53
CA ARG A 249 -17.92 10.90 5.48
C ARG A 249 -19.22 10.53 4.80
N ARG A 250 -19.50 11.08 3.62
CA ARG A 250 -20.68 10.75 2.83
C ARG A 250 -20.67 9.28 2.37
N PHE A 251 -19.50 8.74 2.04
CA PHE A 251 -19.35 7.35 1.60
C PHE A 251 -19.22 6.40 2.79
N TYR A 252 -18.46 6.78 3.81
CA TYR A 252 -18.28 5.95 5.01
C TYR A 252 -19.54 5.81 5.86
N SER A 253 -20.50 6.74 5.79
CA SER A 253 -21.80 6.58 6.47
C SER A 253 -22.60 5.36 5.98
N GLN A 254 -22.31 4.88 4.75
CA GLN A 254 -22.90 3.64 4.23
C GLN A 254 -22.14 2.39 4.70
N LEU A 255 -21.02 2.56 5.39
CA LEU A 255 -20.08 1.52 5.80
C LEU A 255 -20.03 1.38 7.33
N GLU A 256 -20.91 2.08 8.05
CA GLU A 256 -21.03 1.97 9.50
C GLU A 256 -21.20 0.50 9.92
N GLY A 257 -20.35 0.05 10.85
CA GLY A 257 -20.30 -1.33 11.31
C GLY A 257 -19.32 -2.25 10.59
N TYR A 258 -18.74 -1.82 9.47
CA TYR A 258 -17.67 -2.57 8.78
C TYR A 258 -16.27 -2.12 9.15
N PHE A 259 -16.10 -0.84 9.45
CA PHE A 259 -14.82 -0.27 9.81
C PHE A 259 -15.00 0.66 11.00
N ASP A 260 -14.21 0.44 12.02
CA ASP A 260 -13.98 1.46 13.01
C ASP A 260 -13.16 2.56 12.33
N GLU A 261 -13.58 3.83 12.45
CA GLU A 261 -12.82 4.94 11.91
C GLU A 261 -11.44 4.93 12.57
N PHE A 262 -10.37 4.96 11.77
CA PHE A 262 -9.03 5.16 12.30
C PHE A 262 -8.96 6.52 12.99
N ASP A 263 -9.04 6.49 14.29
CA ASP A 263 -8.91 7.66 15.12
C ASP A 263 -7.44 8.11 15.10
N THR A 264 -7.14 9.23 14.47
CA THR A 264 -5.76 9.71 14.32
C THR A 264 -5.14 9.94 15.68
N LEU A 265 -3.93 9.41 15.91
CA LEU A 265 -3.14 9.76 17.08
C LEU A 265 -3.02 11.28 17.15
N ASN A 266 -3.28 11.86 18.32
CA ASN A 266 -3.07 13.29 18.45
C ASN A 266 -1.57 13.61 18.29
N ASN A 267 -1.27 14.85 17.98
CA ASN A 267 0.07 15.27 17.64
C ASN A 267 1.11 15.01 18.74
N ARG A 268 0.73 15.07 20.00
CA ARG A 268 1.62 14.87 21.13
C ARG A 268 1.93 13.37 21.31
N GLU A 269 0.92 12.52 21.21
CA GLU A 269 1.09 11.06 21.26
C GLU A 269 2.05 10.57 20.17
N SER A 270 1.94 11.13 18.97
CA SER A 270 2.83 10.76 17.86
C SER A 270 4.29 11.16 18.13
N GLU A 271 4.56 12.34 18.72
CA GLU A 271 5.94 12.75 19.07
C GLU A 271 6.52 11.87 20.17
N GLU A 272 5.77 11.70 21.27
CA GLU A 272 6.20 10.87 22.40
C GLU A 272 6.48 9.42 21.96
N LEU A 273 5.70 8.92 21.00
CA LEU A 273 5.89 7.63 20.40
C LEU A 273 7.19 7.55 19.60
N LEU A 274 7.38 8.49 18.66
CA LEU A 274 8.56 8.51 17.80
C LEU A 274 9.87 8.70 18.61
N GLU A 275 9.82 9.49 19.70
CA GLU A 275 10.96 9.67 20.60
C GLU A 275 11.39 8.36 21.26
N LYS A 276 10.46 7.44 21.59
CA LYS A 276 10.79 6.12 22.14
C LYS A 276 11.66 5.27 21.21
N PHE A 277 11.55 5.52 19.89
CA PHE A 277 12.34 4.85 18.85
C PHE A 277 13.48 5.70 18.31
N ASN A 278 13.82 6.82 18.97
CA ASN A 278 14.82 7.79 18.50
C ASN A 278 14.56 8.33 17.10
N ILE A 279 13.30 8.34 16.66
CA ILE A 279 12.88 8.92 15.38
C ILE A 279 12.41 10.35 15.60
N ARG A 280 12.92 11.26 14.78
CA ARG A 280 12.48 12.66 14.77
C ARG A 280 11.52 12.90 13.61
N VAL A 281 10.53 13.76 13.84
CA VAL A 281 9.55 14.17 12.80
C VAL A 281 10.24 14.76 11.55
N GLN A 282 11.45 15.33 11.71
CA GLN A 282 12.26 15.83 10.60
C GLN A 282 12.81 14.71 9.69
N HIS A 283 12.90 13.50 10.20
CA HIS A 283 13.25 12.31 9.42
C HIS A 283 11.99 11.74 8.76
N ASP A 284 11.29 12.59 7.99
CA ASP A 284 10.11 12.18 7.25
C ASP A 284 10.45 11.06 6.26
N GLY A 285 9.65 10.01 6.29
CA GLY A 285 9.84 8.87 5.44
C GLY A 285 9.24 7.60 6.04
N GLU A 286 9.38 6.53 5.30
CA GLU A 286 8.64 5.31 5.54
C GLU A 286 8.96 4.64 6.89
N SER A 287 10.17 4.81 7.45
CA SER A 287 10.49 4.29 8.78
C SER A 287 9.69 4.99 9.89
N MET A 288 9.55 6.33 9.83
CA MET A 288 8.67 7.06 10.73
C MET A 288 7.20 6.63 10.56
N GLU A 289 6.78 6.54 9.32
CA GLU A 289 5.41 6.19 8.95
C GLU A 289 5.04 4.78 9.40
N ASN A 290 5.96 3.82 9.31
CA ASN A 290 5.77 2.45 9.78
C ASN A 290 5.56 2.40 11.30
N ILE A 291 6.31 3.14 12.09
CA ILE A 291 6.10 3.21 13.53
C ILE A 291 4.73 3.80 13.86
N LEU A 292 4.37 4.93 13.26
CA LEU A 292 3.04 5.52 13.48
C LEU A 292 1.92 4.54 13.12
N LYS A 293 2.05 3.83 12.00
CA LYS A 293 1.07 2.86 11.52
C LYS A 293 0.91 1.67 12.48
N ILE A 294 2.00 1.09 12.99
CA ILE A 294 1.96 -0.03 13.93
C ILE A 294 1.13 0.33 15.15
N PHE A 295 1.37 1.49 15.74
CA PHE A 295 0.65 1.91 16.95
C PHE A 295 -0.78 2.34 16.68
N HIS A 296 -1.07 2.83 15.48
CA HIS A 296 -2.44 3.06 15.04
C HIS A 296 -3.22 1.76 14.95
N ILE A 297 -2.63 0.75 14.32
CA ILE A 297 -3.25 -0.58 14.21
C ILE A 297 -3.51 -1.15 15.60
N LEU A 298 -2.55 -1.06 16.53
CA LEU A 298 -2.74 -1.57 17.89
C LEU A 298 -3.83 -0.84 18.68
N LYS A 299 -4.04 0.45 18.41
CA LYS A 299 -5.12 1.21 19.04
C LYS A 299 -6.48 0.66 18.63
N ASP A 300 -6.66 0.35 17.34
CA ASP A 300 -7.92 -0.13 16.78
C ASP A 300 -8.08 -1.66 16.90
N TYR A 301 -6.96 -2.38 16.87
CA TYR A 301 -6.89 -3.83 16.95
C TYR A 301 -5.92 -4.28 18.04
N PRO A 302 -6.27 -4.10 19.34
CA PRO A 302 -5.39 -4.45 20.45
C PRO A 302 -5.09 -5.95 20.56
N ASP A 303 -5.88 -6.78 19.88
CA ASP A 303 -5.72 -8.23 19.77
C ASP A 303 -4.89 -8.66 18.54
N THR A 304 -4.11 -7.76 17.95
CA THR A 304 -3.16 -8.11 16.88
C THR A 304 -2.16 -9.16 17.37
N ALA A 305 -2.11 -10.28 16.68
CA ALA A 305 -1.29 -11.43 17.04
C ALA A 305 0.09 -11.44 16.39
N LEU A 306 0.24 -10.77 15.24
CA LEU A 306 1.48 -10.76 14.47
C LEU A 306 1.56 -9.48 13.62
N PHE A 307 2.74 -8.89 13.54
CA PHE A 307 3.10 -7.90 12.54
C PHE A 307 3.94 -8.53 11.43
N VAL A 308 3.61 -8.26 10.19
CA VAL A 308 4.40 -8.67 9.02
C VAL A 308 4.91 -7.44 8.29
N GLN A 309 6.22 -7.27 8.28
CA GLN A 309 6.91 -6.25 7.51
C GLN A 309 7.20 -6.77 6.11
N ALA A 310 6.53 -6.24 5.09
CA ALA A 310 6.72 -6.61 3.69
C ALA A 310 7.54 -5.54 2.97
N VAL A 311 8.74 -5.89 2.50
CA VAL A 311 9.70 -4.91 1.95
C VAL A 311 10.48 -5.47 0.77
N PRO A 312 10.91 -4.63 -0.19
CA PRO A 312 11.81 -5.06 -1.25
C PRO A 312 13.26 -5.11 -0.78
N SER A 313 14.08 -5.91 -1.42
CA SER A 313 15.52 -5.88 -1.23
C SER A 313 16.09 -4.47 -1.45
N PHE A 314 17.10 -4.13 -0.64
CA PHE A 314 17.81 -2.84 -0.69
C PHE A 314 16.95 -1.61 -0.36
N CYS A 315 15.85 -1.79 0.37
CA CYS A 315 15.02 -0.69 0.87
C CYS A 315 15.65 -0.06 2.12
N CYS A 316 16.15 1.17 2.03
CA CYS A 316 16.80 1.85 3.17
C CYS A 316 15.86 2.07 4.37
N PRO A 317 14.63 2.61 4.22
CA PRO A 317 13.70 2.76 5.33
C PRO A 317 13.31 1.43 5.99
N ALA A 318 13.25 0.36 5.20
CA ALA A 318 12.94 -0.97 5.70
C ALA A 318 14.04 -1.49 6.64
N LEU A 319 15.31 -1.31 6.27
CA LEU A 319 16.43 -1.67 7.13
C LEU A 319 16.41 -0.93 8.47
N VAL A 320 16.04 0.36 8.46
CA VAL A 320 15.88 1.13 9.70
C VAL A 320 14.76 0.56 10.57
N THR A 321 13.61 0.23 9.97
CA THR A 321 12.48 -0.36 10.71
C THR A 321 12.83 -1.76 11.22
N GLU A 322 13.49 -2.58 10.40
CA GLU A 322 13.93 -3.92 10.77
C GLU A 322 14.92 -3.91 11.94
N ALA A 323 15.84 -2.93 11.99
CA ALA A 323 16.73 -2.74 13.11
C ALA A 323 15.99 -2.42 14.42
N MET A 324 14.77 -1.90 14.33
CA MET A 324 13.91 -1.58 15.49
C MET A 324 12.95 -2.72 15.87
N ASN A 325 12.89 -3.83 15.13
CA ASN A 325 11.90 -4.89 15.36
C ASN A 325 11.88 -5.40 16.80
N ARG A 326 13.04 -5.63 17.41
CA ARG A 326 13.12 -6.07 18.83
C ARG A 326 12.53 -5.05 19.78
N ASP A 327 12.71 -3.77 19.52
CA ASP A 327 12.14 -2.70 20.35
C ASP A 327 10.64 -2.59 20.13
N ILE A 328 10.17 -2.77 18.89
CA ILE A 328 8.75 -2.85 18.55
C ILE A 328 8.10 -4.01 19.31
N GLU A 329 8.66 -5.22 19.21
CA GLU A 329 8.17 -6.40 19.94
C GLU A 329 8.14 -6.19 21.46
N ARG A 330 9.20 -5.61 22.03
CA ARG A 330 9.28 -5.32 23.46
C ARG A 330 8.23 -4.31 23.93
N VAL A 331 7.94 -3.30 23.13
CA VAL A 331 6.99 -2.23 23.49
C VAL A 331 5.55 -2.66 23.25
N THR A 332 5.30 -3.42 22.19
CA THR A 332 3.96 -3.83 21.77
C THR A 332 3.51 -5.17 22.35
N GLY A 333 4.46 -6.05 22.71
CA GLY A 333 4.20 -7.44 23.07
C GLY A 333 3.83 -8.33 21.87
N VAL A 334 3.89 -7.79 20.65
CA VAL A 334 3.47 -8.50 19.41
C VAL A 334 4.72 -8.83 18.58
N PRO A 335 4.92 -10.09 18.17
CA PRO A 335 6.05 -10.47 17.32
C PRO A 335 6.01 -9.78 15.96
N VAL A 336 7.21 -9.56 15.37
CA VAL A 336 7.39 -8.94 14.06
C VAL A 336 8.15 -9.89 13.14
N VAL A 337 7.57 -10.24 12.01
CA VAL A 337 8.24 -11.03 10.96
C VAL A 337 8.55 -10.11 9.79
N SER A 338 9.84 -9.95 9.47
CA SER A 338 10.28 -9.23 8.27
C SER A 338 10.42 -10.18 7.10
N ILE A 339 9.79 -9.84 5.98
CA ILE A 339 9.89 -10.56 4.72
C ILE A 339 10.48 -9.62 3.68
N THR A 340 11.66 -9.97 3.19
CA THR A 340 12.35 -9.23 2.15
C THR A 340 12.17 -9.94 0.81
N TYR A 341 11.42 -9.30 -0.10
CA TYR A 341 11.21 -9.81 -1.44
C TYR A 341 12.39 -9.41 -2.33
N ASP A 342 13.11 -10.41 -2.82
CA ASP A 342 14.36 -10.25 -3.55
C ASP A 342 14.25 -10.46 -5.07
N GLY A 343 13.05 -10.77 -5.57
CA GLY A 343 12.80 -11.01 -6.98
C GLY A 343 13.24 -12.39 -7.50
N THR A 344 13.80 -13.25 -6.65
CA THR A 344 14.31 -14.57 -7.09
C THR A 344 13.22 -15.63 -7.26
N GLY A 345 11.99 -15.36 -6.81
CA GLY A 345 10.87 -16.31 -6.88
C GLY A 345 10.89 -17.41 -5.80
N ASN A 346 11.78 -17.31 -4.80
CA ASN A 346 11.72 -18.18 -3.63
C ASN A 346 10.46 -17.93 -2.82
N LEU A 347 9.91 -18.95 -2.16
CA LEU A 347 8.69 -18.88 -1.35
C LEU A 347 8.97 -18.21 0.01
N GLN A 348 9.07 -16.90 0.03
CA GLN A 348 9.43 -16.11 1.22
C GLN A 348 8.31 -16.06 2.25
N ASN A 349 7.04 -16.12 1.81
CA ASN A 349 5.86 -16.09 2.68
C ASN A 349 5.75 -17.29 3.63
N SER A 350 6.46 -18.39 3.34
CA SER A 350 6.47 -19.59 4.19
C SER A 350 6.97 -19.30 5.62
N SER A 351 7.74 -18.23 5.82
CA SER A 351 8.25 -17.79 7.12
C SER A 351 7.15 -17.41 8.13
N ILE A 352 5.94 -17.09 7.67
CA ILE A 352 4.81 -16.71 8.53
C ILE A 352 4.12 -17.93 9.15
N VAL A 353 4.09 -19.04 8.44
CA VAL A 353 3.31 -20.24 8.81
C VAL A 353 3.60 -20.75 10.22
N PRO A 354 4.88 -20.85 10.68
CA PRO A 354 5.19 -21.30 12.04
C PRO A 354 4.61 -20.41 13.13
N TYR A 355 4.57 -19.10 12.91
CA TYR A 355 4.01 -18.13 13.90
C TYR A 355 2.52 -18.32 14.06
N LEU A 356 1.77 -18.51 12.99
CA LEU A 356 0.32 -18.72 13.04
C LEU A 356 -0.03 -20.09 13.64
N ALA A 357 0.71 -21.15 13.30
CA ALA A 357 0.54 -22.46 13.89
C ALA A 357 0.80 -22.48 15.39
N TYR A 358 1.71 -21.62 15.89
CA TYR A 358 1.94 -21.46 17.32
C TYR A 358 0.76 -20.76 18.01
N GLN A 359 0.23 -19.70 17.41
CA GLN A 359 -0.91 -18.95 17.95
C GLN A 359 -2.18 -19.81 18.05
N GLU A 360 -2.43 -20.69 17.09
CA GLU A 360 -3.56 -21.63 17.15
C GLU A 360 -3.45 -22.56 18.36
N LYS A 361 -2.25 -23.04 18.70
CA LYS A 361 -2.04 -23.90 19.86
C LYS A 361 -2.24 -23.17 21.19
N VAL A 362 -1.80 -21.93 21.28
CA VAL A 362 -1.97 -21.11 22.50
C VAL A 362 -3.45 -20.77 22.74
N ASN A 363 -4.23 -20.52 21.69
CA ASN A 363 -5.64 -20.20 21.79
C ASN A 363 -6.53 -21.46 22.03
N ALA A 364 -6.00 -22.65 21.82
CA ALA A 364 -6.69 -23.93 22.04
C ALA A 364 -6.49 -24.50 23.46
N THR A 365 -5.58 -23.93 24.25
CA THR A 365 -5.31 -24.28 25.66
C THR A 365 -5.94 -23.28 26.60
#